data_17491bfa8e1712b6f731842f3b6b1b8f
#
_entry.id   17491bfa8e1712b6f731842f3b6b1b8f
#
_cell.length_a   1.000
_cell.length_b   1.000
_cell.length_c   1.000
_cell.angle_alpha   90.00
_cell.angle_beta   90.00
_cell.angle_gamma   90.00
#
_symmetry.space_group_name_H-M   'P 1'
#
loop_
_entity.id
_entity.type
_entity.pdbx_description
1 polymer ?
#
loop_
_entity_poly.entity_id
_entity_poly.type
_entity_poly.pdbx_seq_one_letter_code
_entity_poly.pdbx_strand_id
1 'polypeptide(L)'
;MLPWATLALVALNVALFWHPVRPPTGACLSVRTVWDQGQWGRLFLAPVHHLSAGHLLLNMATLFCLGRQMETEVGSLKTGAVLVALAILGGILHLALNMALAAATGESWYRDHCAVGFSGVLFSLEAMGRQVEPFPVATMANSGFAITTRWLCLLECLALAIFFPRHSLTGHLSGILAGLVFSAVPFRLGIA
;
A
#
# COMPACT_ATOMS: atom_id res chain seq x y z
N MET A 1 8.30 22.93 -5.44
CA MET A 1 6.82 22.90 -5.56
C MET A 1 6.25 22.31 -4.30
N LEU A 2 5.10 22.81 -3.77
CA LEU A 2 4.44 22.18 -2.62
C LEU A 2 3.76 20.88 -3.07
N PRO A 3 3.89 19.78 -2.30
CA PRO A 3 3.33 18.48 -2.64
C PRO A 3 1.84 18.39 -2.26
N TRP A 4 0.98 19.02 -3.04
CA TRP A 4 -0.44 19.18 -2.71
C TRP A 4 -1.22 17.87 -2.61
N ALA A 5 -0.99 16.91 -3.50
CA ALA A 5 -1.67 15.62 -3.45
C ALA A 5 -1.26 14.83 -2.20
N THR A 6 0.04 14.82 -1.90
CA THR A 6 0.59 14.18 -0.70
C THR A 6 0.02 14.80 0.56
N LEU A 7 0.05 16.14 0.67
CA LEU A 7 -0.48 16.87 1.84
C LEU A 7 -1.98 16.66 2.00
N ALA A 8 -2.75 16.68 0.91
CA ALA A 8 -4.19 16.44 0.95
C ALA A 8 -4.51 15.03 1.45
N LEU A 9 -3.76 14.00 1.00
CA LEU A 9 -3.95 12.64 1.47
C LEU A 9 -3.53 12.46 2.94
N VAL A 10 -2.43 13.07 3.37
CA VAL A 10 -2.04 13.08 4.79
C VAL A 10 -3.15 13.71 5.64
N ALA A 11 -3.63 14.89 5.25
CA ALA A 11 -4.70 15.57 5.96
C ALA A 11 -6.00 14.76 6.01
N LEU A 12 -6.38 14.11 4.89
CA LEU A 12 -7.55 13.24 4.84
C LEU A 12 -7.43 12.06 5.81
N ASN A 13 -6.28 11.36 5.82
CA ASN A 13 -6.05 10.23 6.71
C ASN A 13 -6.07 10.65 8.18
N VAL A 14 -5.45 11.77 8.52
CA VAL A 14 -5.47 12.34 9.88
C VAL A 14 -6.89 12.73 10.29
N ALA A 15 -7.64 13.42 9.42
CA ALA A 15 -9.02 13.81 9.69
C ALA A 15 -9.92 12.59 9.93
N LEU A 16 -9.81 11.54 9.09
CA LEU A 16 -10.59 10.32 9.23
C LEU A 16 -10.17 9.46 10.42
N PHE A 17 -8.96 9.61 10.92
CA PHE A 17 -8.55 8.95 12.17
C PHE A 17 -9.26 9.54 13.39
N TRP A 18 -9.40 10.87 13.44
CA TRP A 18 -10.09 11.56 14.54
C TRP A 18 -11.61 11.58 14.38
N HIS A 19 -12.10 11.63 13.15
CA HIS A 19 -13.52 11.67 12.79
C HIS A 19 -13.84 10.59 11.75
N PRO A 20 -13.82 9.31 12.12
CA PRO A 20 -13.98 8.23 11.16
C PRO A 20 -15.42 8.14 10.65
N VAL A 21 -15.58 8.01 9.33
CA VAL A 21 -16.89 7.76 8.70
C VAL A 21 -17.47 6.41 9.15
N ARG A 22 -16.60 5.45 9.42
CA ARG A 22 -16.90 4.15 10.03
C ARG A 22 -15.77 3.77 10.97
N PRO A 23 -16.03 2.96 12.02
CA PRO A 23 -14.94 2.41 12.81
C PRO A 23 -13.98 1.62 11.91
N PRO A 24 -12.67 1.59 12.21
CA PRO A 24 -11.67 0.92 11.34
C PRO A 24 -12.02 -0.53 11.00
N THR A 25 -12.60 -1.28 11.94
CA THR A 25 -13.11 -2.64 11.72
C THR A 25 -14.29 -2.67 10.74
N GLY A 26 -15.09 -1.61 10.70
CA GLY A 26 -16.20 -1.44 9.75
C GLY A 26 -15.75 -0.90 8.38
N ALA A 27 -14.54 -0.36 8.28
CA ALA A 27 -13.96 0.14 7.03
C ALA A 27 -13.03 -0.87 6.34
N CYS A 28 -12.53 -1.87 7.07
CA CYS A 28 -11.54 -2.80 6.58
C CYS A 28 -12.02 -3.69 5.42
N LEU A 29 -11.09 -4.07 4.56
CA LEU A 29 -11.31 -4.78 3.31
C LEU A 29 -11.12 -6.29 3.50
N SER A 30 -12.15 -7.09 3.28
CA SER A 30 -12.08 -8.55 3.27
C SER A 30 -12.96 -9.15 2.16
N VAL A 31 -12.70 -10.40 1.79
CA VAL A 31 -13.52 -11.12 0.80
C VAL A 31 -14.96 -11.18 1.25
N ARG A 32 -15.21 -11.53 2.52
CA ARG A 32 -16.57 -11.62 3.07
C ARG A 32 -17.32 -10.30 2.96
N THR A 33 -16.71 -9.19 3.32
CA THR A 33 -17.41 -7.91 3.33
C THR A 33 -17.61 -7.33 1.93
N VAL A 34 -16.63 -7.49 1.04
CA VAL A 34 -16.70 -6.89 -0.30
C VAL A 34 -17.40 -7.82 -1.28
N TRP A 35 -16.94 -9.06 -1.40
CA TRP A 35 -17.46 -9.99 -2.39
C TRP A 35 -18.79 -10.60 -1.98
N ASP A 36 -18.89 -11.16 -0.76
CA ASP A 36 -20.08 -11.87 -0.30
C ASP A 36 -21.21 -10.91 0.10
N GLN A 37 -20.87 -9.73 0.67
CA GLN A 37 -21.86 -8.75 1.14
C GLN A 37 -22.02 -7.53 0.23
N GLY A 38 -21.30 -7.45 -0.89
CA GLY A 38 -21.41 -6.38 -1.88
C GLY A 38 -20.93 -5.00 -1.42
N GLN A 39 -20.10 -4.91 -0.35
CA GLN A 39 -19.67 -3.63 0.23
C GLN A 39 -18.45 -3.05 -0.50
N TRP A 40 -18.54 -2.84 -1.80
CA TRP A 40 -17.43 -2.39 -2.67
C TRP A 40 -16.83 -1.03 -2.29
N GLY A 41 -17.59 -0.17 -1.61
CA GLY A 41 -17.09 1.11 -1.08
C GLY A 41 -15.88 0.96 -0.13
N ARG A 42 -15.65 -0.24 0.43
CA ARG A 42 -14.50 -0.51 1.28
C ARG A 42 -13.16 -0.46 0.54
N LEU A 43 -13.13 -0.62 -0.78
CA LEU A 43 -11.94 -0.39 -1.59
C LEU A 43 -11.37 1.04 -1.43
N PHE A 44 -12.26 2.01 -1.17
CA PHE A 44 -11.87 3.40 -0.95
C PHE A 44 -11.71 3.75 0.54
N LEU A 45 -12.47 3.09 1.40
CA LEU A 45 -12.44 3.38 2.85
C LEU A 45 -11.26 2.72 3.55
N ALA A 46 -10.94 1.48 3.21
CA ALA A 46 -9.89 0.74 3.89
C ALA A 46 -8.51 1.43 3.85
N PRO A 47 -8.04 1.97 2.71
CA PRO A 47 -6.74 2.64 2.66
C PRO A 47 -6.64 3.88 3.56
N VAL A 48 -7.75 4.58 3.78
CA VAL A 48 -7.75 5.87 4.51
C VAL A 48 -8.16 5.75 5.99
N HIS A 49 -8.31 4.52 6.52
CA HIS A 49 -8.58 4.26 7.93
C HIS A 49 -7.40 3.54 8.59
N HIS A 50 -7.16 3.80 9.86
CA HIS A 50 -6.02 3.25 10.60
C HIS A 50 -6.45 2.69 11.97
N LEU A 51 -5.83 1.57 12.40
CA LEU A 51 -6.19 0.88 13.65
C LEU A 51 -5.63 1.58 14.90
N SER A 52 -4.52 2.32 14.76
CA SER A 52 -3.86 2.98 15.89
C SER A 52 -3.11 4.23 15.45
N ALA A 53 -2.81 5.11 16.40
CA ALA A 53 -2.04 6.33 16.14
C ALA A 53 -0.61 6.01 15.64
N GLY A 54 0.03 4.97 16.16
CA GLY A 54 1.35 4.53 15.68
C GLY A 54 1.28 4.04 14.23
N HIS A 55 0.24 3.26 13.86
CA HIS A 55 0.01 2.83 12.49
C HIS A 55 -0.21 4.02 11.55
N LEU A 56 -1.03 4.99 11.94
CA LEU A 56 -1.24 6.23 11.19
C LEU A 56 0.09 6.99 11.02
N LEU A 57 0.82 7.22 12.11
CA LEU A 57 2.05 8.01 12.10
C LEU A 57 3.08 7.45 11.13
N LEU A 58 3.34 6.14 11.20
CA LEU A 58 4.28 5.46 10.29
C LEU A 58 3.83 5.60 8.84
N ASN A 59 2.56 5.33 8.55
CA ASN A 59 2.03 5.47 7.19
C ASN A 59 2.14 6.91 6.67
N MET A 60 1.82 7.90 7.48
CA MET A 60 1.86 9.30 7.04
C MET A 60 3.29 9.82 6.87
N ALA A 61 4.23 9.39 7.71
CA ALA A 61 5.64 9.70 7.52
C ALA A 61 6.18 9.12 6.21
N THR A 62 5.91 7.85 5.95
CA THR A 62 6.31 7.19 4.69
C THR A 62 5.61 7.82 3.48
N LEU A 63 4.30 8.08 3.57
CA LEU A 63 3.57 8.78 2.50
C LEU A 63 4.18 10.16 2.20
N PHE A 64 4.53 10.92 3.23
CA PHE A 64 5.12 12.23 3.04
C PHE A 64 6.46 12.13 2.31
N CYS A 65 7.31 11.18 2.67
CA CYS A 65 8.61 10.97 2.01
C CYS A 65 8.46 10.53 0.55
N LEU A 66 7.77 9.40 0.32
CA LEU A 66 7.63 8.81 -1.02
C LEU A 66 6.71 9.63 -1.91
N GLY A 67 5.58 10.09 -1.39
CA GLY A 67 4.60 10.88 -2.13
C GLY A 67 5.17 12.22 -2.58
N ARG A 68 5.87 12.94 -1.67
CA ARG A 68 6.54 14.19 -2.04
C ARG A 68 7.57 14.00 -3.15
N GLN A 69 8.37 12.92 -3.07
CA GLN A 69 9.36 12.63 -4.10
C GLN A 69 8.69 12.40 -5.45
N MET A 70 7.70 11.50 -5.50
CA MET A 70 6.93 11.23 -6.70
C MET A 70 6.27 12.50 -7.26
N GLU A 71 5.67 13.32 -6.38
CA GLU A 71 4.97 14.52 -6.78
C GLU A 71 5.90 15.59 -7.36
N THR A 72 7.17 15.62 -6.90
CA THR A 72 8.20 16.50 -7.47
C THR A 72 8.55 16.09 -8.92
N GLU A 73 8.51 14.81 -9.21
CA GLU A 73 8.85 14.26 -10.54
C GLU A 73 7.69 14.35 -11.55
N VAL A 74 6.48 13.95 -11.12
CA VAL A 74 5.35 13.79 -12.05
C VAL A 74 4.23 14.81 -11.88
N GLY A 75 4.26 15.60 -10.81
CA GLY A 75 3.24 16.60 -10.45
C GLY A 75 2.06 16.03 -9.66
N SER A 76 1.31 16.92 -8.98
CA SER A 76 0.27 16.55 -8.02
C SER A 76 -0.86 15.71 -8.61
N LEU A 77 -1.35 16.08 -9.80
CA LEU A 77 -2.49 15.38 -10.42
C LEU A 77 -2.14 13.92 -10.76
N LYS A 78 -0.97 13.70 -11.37
CA LYS A 78 -0.52 12.35 -11.72
C LYS A 78 -0.22 11.52 -10.47
N THR A 79 0.41 12.11 -9.46
CA THR A 79 0.65 11.45 -8.16
C THR A 79 -0.65 11.01 -7.53
N GLY A 80 -1.64 11.90 -7.42
CA GLY A 80 -2.96 11.55 -6.88
C GLY A 80 -3.63 10.41 -7.65
N ALA A 81 -3.61 10.47 -8.99
CA ALA A 81 -4.19 9.43 -9.83
C ALA A 81 -3.49 8.07 -9.66
N VAL A 82 -2.16 8.04 -9.57
CA VAL A 82 -1.39 6.82 -9.33
C VAL A 82 -1.70 6.23 -7.95
N LEU A 83 -1.72 7.05 -6.90
CA LEU A 83 -2.01 6.57 -5.54
C LEU A 83 -3.43 5.96 -5.45
N VAL A 84 -4.42 6.57 -6.10
CA VAL A 84 -5.78 6.00 -6.19
C VAL A 84 -5.78 4.69 -6.99
N ALA A 85 -5.11 4.64 -8.12
CA ALA A 85 -5.02 3.43 -8.93
C ALA A 85 -4.36 2.27 -8.17
N LEU A 86 -3.27 2.54 -7.44
CA LEU A 86 -2.59 1.54 -6.61
C LEU A 86 -3.46 1.08 -5.44
N ALA A 87 -4.24 1.96 -4.81
CA ALA A 87 -5.17 1.59 -3.76
C ALA A 87 -6.25 0.62 -4.28
N ILE A 88 -6.83 0.90 -5.43
CA ILE A 88 -7.85 0.04 -6.06
C ILE A 88 -7.22 -1.29 -6.49
N LEU A 89 -6.10 -1.26 -7.22
CA LEU A 89 -5.43 -2.46 -7.70
C LEU A 89 -4.97 -3.35 -6.54
N GLY A 90 -4.31 -2.77 -5.54
CA GLY A 90 -3.88 -3.49 -4.34
C GLY A 90 -5.05 -4.11 -3.59
N GLY A 91 -6.17 -3.38 -3.46
CA GLY A 91 -7.39 -3.90 -2.85
C GLY A 91 -7.99 -5.08 -3.62
N ILE A 92 -8.07 -4.99 -4.96
CA ILE A 92 -8.56 -6.10 -5.81
C ILE A 92 -7.63 -7.31 -5.68
N LEU A 93 -6.32 -7.10 -5.72
CA LEU A 93 -5.34 -8.19 -5.57
C LEU A 93 -5.39 -8.82 -4.17
N HIS A 94 -5.65 -8.03 -3.12
CA HIS A 94 -5.88 -8.55 -1.77
C HIS A 94 -7.09 -9.49 -1.72
N LEU A 95 -8.20 -9.10 -2.33
CA LEU A 95 -9.39 -9.96 -2.42
C LEU A 95 -9.08 -11.24 -3.20
N ALA A 96 -8.47 -11.12 -4.38
CA ALA A 96 -8.13 -12.26 -5.23
C ALA A 96 -7.17 -13.23 -4.54
N LEU A 97 -6.11 -12.73 -3.87
CA LEU A 97 -5.15 -13.54 -3.14
C LEU A 97 -5.82 -14.30 -1.99
N ASN A 98 -6.66 -13.63 -1.19
CA ASN A 98 -7.33 -14.30 -0.08
C ASN A 98 -8.41 -15.29 -0.55
N MET A 99 -9.08 -15.04 -1.69
CA MET A 99 -9.97 -16.02 -2.33
C MET A 99 -9.19 -17.26 -2.78
N ALA A 100 -8.04 -17.07 -3.42
CA ALA A 100 -7.19 -18.18 -3.87
C ALA A 100 -6.63 -18.98 -2.69
N LEU A 101 -6.18 -18.33 -1.62
CA LEU A 101 -5.71 -18.99 -0.40
C LEU A 101 -6.83 -19.78 0.28
N ALA A 102 -8.04 -19.21 0.41
CA ALA A 102 -9.19 -19.91 0.95
C ALA A 102 -9.54 -21.17 0.13
N ALA A 103 -9.48 -21.08 -1.19
CA ALA A 103 -9.74 -22.22 -2.08
C ALA A 103 -8.63 -23.28 -2.01
N ALA A 104 -7.38 -22.88 -1.93
CA ALA A 104 -6.23 -23.78 -1.92
C ALA A 104 -6.04 -24.53 -0.59
N THR A 105 -6.34 -23.86 0.53
CA THR A 105 -6.12 -24.42 1.88
C THR A 105 -7.37 -25.00 2.52
N GLY A 106 -8.57 -24.64 2.03
CA GLY A 106 -9.83 -24.96 2.68
C GLY A 106 -10.14 -24.09 3.91
N GLU A 107 -9.25 -23.15 4.26
CA GLU A 107 -9.34 -22.32 5.46
C GLU A 107 -10.23 -21.09 5.22
N SER A 108 -11.39 -21.08 5.84
CA SER A 108 -12.37 -19.98 5.68
C SER A 108 -11.91 -18.64 6.26
N TRP A 109 -10.96 -18.64 7.20
CA TRP A 109 -10.47 -17.42 7.83
C TRP A 109 -9.84 -16.42 6.84
N TYR A 110 -9.31 -16.92 5.70
CA TYR A 110 -8.82 -16.05 4.62
C TYR A 110 -9.93 -15.15 4.05
N ARG A 111 -11.19 -15.61 4.05
CA ARG A 111 -12.31 -14.79 3.60
C ARG A 111 -12.65 -13.65 4.57
N ASP A 112 -12.34 -13.84 5.84
CA ASP A 112 -12.54 -12.86 6.91
C ASP A 112 -11.30 -11.98 7.14
N HIS A 113 -10.15 -12.41 6.58
CA HIS A 113 -8.88 -11.70 6.75
C HIS A 113 -8.96 -10.28 6.20
N CYS A 114 -8.72 -9.32 7.07
CA CYS A 114 -9.08 -7.92 6.86
C CYS A 114 -7.85 -7.03 6.72
N ALA A 115 -7.81 -6.22 5.67
CA ALA A 115 -6.78 -5.21 5.47
C ALA A 115 -7.34 -3.80 5.67
N VAL A 116 -6.59 -2.94 6.37
CA VAL A 116 -6.90 -1.54 6.61
C VAL A 116 -5.61 -0.73 6.78
N GLY A 117 -5.58 0.47 6.27
CA GLY A 117 -4.42 1.36 6.31
C GLY A 117 -3.82 1.65 4.94
N PHE A 118 -3.06 2.72 4.86
CA PHE A 118 -2.44 3.16 3.61
C PHE A 118 -1.22 2.33 3.22
N SER A 119 -0.74 1.44 4.10
CA SER A 119 0.49 0.66 3.93
C SER A 119 0.55 -0.16 2.64
N GLY A 120 -0.56 -0.75 2.19
CA GLY A 120 -0.61 -1.46 0.91
C GLY A 120 -0.21 -0.57 -0.28
N VAL A 121 -0.65 0.69 -0.27
CA VAL A 121 -0.26 1.69 -1.31
C VAL A 121 1.21 2.06 -1.18
N LEU A 122 1.72 2.19 0.04
CA LEU A 122 3.14 2.51 0.29
C LEU A 122 4.05 1.39 -0.21
N PHE A 123 3.73 0.13 0.12
CA PHE A 123 4.43 -1.03 -0.42
C PHE A 123 4.36 -1.11 -1.96
N SER A 124 3.26 -0.63 -2.56
CA SER A 124 3.16 -0.52 -4.01
C SER A 124 4.16 0.49 -4.58
N LEU A 125 4.27 1.68 -3.95
CA LEU A 125 5.23 2.70 -4.37
C LEU A 125 6.68 2.23 -4.25
N GLU A 126 7.02 1.58 -3.14
CA GLU A 126 8.36 1.01 -2.92
C GLU A 126 8.70 -0.07 -3.95
N ALA A 127 7.74 -0.97 -4.24
CA ALA A 127 7.92 -2.03 -5.22
C ALA A 127 8.04 -1.52 -6.66
N MET A 128 7.44 -0.38 -6.99
CA MET A 128 7.60 0.26 -8.30
C MET A 128 9.06 0.63 -8.58
N GLY A 129 9.84 0.99 -7.58
CA GLY A 129 11.31 1.11 -7.63
C GLY A 129 11.89 2.10 -8.64
N ARG A 130 11.07 2.88 -9.33
CA ARG A 130 11.49 3.77 -10.44
C ARG A 130 11.77 5.20 -10.01
N GLN A 131 11.32 5.60 -8.81
CA GLN A 131 11.27 7.01 -8.44
C GLN A 131 12.06 7.33 -7.17
N VAL A 132 12.53 6.31 -6.48
CA VAL A 132 13.57 6.44 -5.48
C VAL A 132 14.82 5.95 -6.20
N GLU A 133 15.75 6.83 -6.55
CA GLU A 133 17.13 6.39 -6.80
C GLU A 133 17.40 5.33 -5.74
N PRO A 134 17.73 4.08 -6.11
CA PRO A 134 17.99 3.09 -5.10
C PRO A 134 19.14 3.66 -4.28
N PHE A 135 18.84 4.22 -3.11
CA PHE A 135 19.89 4.44 -2.14
C PHE A 135 20.58 3.10 -2.04
N PRO A 136 21.86 2.98 -2.41
CA PRO A 136 22.58 1.76 -2.17
C PRO A 136 22.64 1.61 -0.66
N VAL A 137 21.66 0.91 -0.08
CA VAL A 137 21.56 0.71 1.37
C VAL A 137 22.77 -0.09 1.87
N ALA A 138 23.35 -0.89 1.01
CA ALA A 138 24.68 -1.47 1.16
C ALA A 138 25.19 -1.95 -0.18
N THR A 139 26.20 -1.31 -0.71
CA THR A 139 27.13 -1.99 -1.63
C THR A 139 28.04 -2.84 -0.75
N MET A 140 27.84 -4.14 -0.70
CA MET A 140 28.89 -5.04 -0.24
C MET A 140 30.02 -4.90 -1.26
N ALA A 141 31.05 -4.14 -0.87
CA ALA A 141 32.25 -3.97 -1.66
C ALA A 141 32.72 -5.36 -2.12
N ASN A 142 32.83 -5.57 -3.44
CA ASN A 142 33.30 -6.76 -4.13
C ASN A 142 32.32 -7.88 -4.46
N SER A 143 31.02 -7.85 -4.13
CA SER A 143 30.12 -8.97 -4.48
C SER A 143 29.23 -8.73 -5.71
N GLY A 144 29.18 -7.54 -6.26
CA GLY A 144 28.26 -7.17 -7.36
C GLY A 144 26.78 -7.23 -6.99
N PHE A 145 26.44 -7.49 -5.72
CA PHE A 145 25.08 -7.60 -5.22
C PHE A 145 24.64 -6.24 -4.63
N ALA A 146 23.73 -5.55 -5.30
CA ALA A 146 23.10 -4.34 -4.77
C ALA A 146 21.74 -4.68 -4.17
N ILE A 147 21.55 -4.40 -2.88
CA ILE A 147 20.23 -4.44 -2.26
C ILE A 147 19.48 -3.20 -2.75
N THR A 148 18.48 -3.42 -3.60
CA THR A 148 17.61 -2.35 -4.10
C THR A 148 16.45 -2.11 -3.11
N THR A 149 15.81 -0.96 -3.21
CA THR A 149 14.59 -0.64 -2.42
C THR A 149 13.51 -1.71 -2.55
N ARG A 150 13.43 -2.42 -3.68
CA ARG A 150 12.50 -3.55 -3.89
C ARG A 150 12.75 -4.73 -2.95
N TRP A 151 14.01 -5.05 -2.68
CA TRP A 151 14.36 -6.10 -1.72
C TRP A 151 14.11 -5.65 -0.27
N LEU A 152 14.31 -4.35 0.00
CA LEU A 152 14.00 -3.78 1.30
C LEU A 152 12.52 -3.87 1.61
N CYS A 153 11.63 -3.54 0.68
CA CYS A 153 10.19 -3.62 0.94
C CYS A 153 9.73 -5.06 1.24
N LEU A 154 10.34 -6.08 0.63
CA LEU A 154 10.08 -7.49 0.96
C LEU A 154 10.58 -7.85 2.36
N LEU A 155 11.78 -7.40 2.73
CA LEU A 155 12.33 -7.61 4.07
C LEU A 155 11.50 -6.88 5.14
N GLU A 156 11.05 -5.66 4.87
CA GLU A 156 10.18 -4.90 5.75
C GLU A 156 8.82 -5.59 5.90
N CYS A 157 8.22 -6.04 4.81
CA CYS A 157 6.97 -6.80 4.84
C CYS A 157 7.09 -8.07 5.70
N LEU A 158 8.21 -8.80 5.56
CA LEU A 158 8.49 -10.00 6.37
C LEU A 158 8.71 -9.63 7.85
N ALA A 159 9.47 -8.58 8.13
CA ALA A 159 9.69 -8.10 9.50
C ALA A 159 8.38 -7.68 10.16
N LEU A 160 7.51 -6.94 9.46
CA LEU A 160 6.19 -6.58 9.97
C LEU A 160 5.32 -7.81 10.24
N ALA A 161 5.37 -8.84 9.40
CA ALA A 161 4.63 -10.08 9.62
C ALA A 161 5.10 -10.83 10.88
N ILE A 162 6.40 -10.80 11.17
CA ILE A 162 7.00 -11.48 12.34
C ILE A 162 6.75 -10.68 13.62
N PHE A 163 7.05 -9.38 13.62
CA PHE A 163 7.01 -8.56 14.83
C PHE A 163 5.65 -7.94 15.12
N PHE A 164 4.79 -7.82 14.12
CA PHE A 164 3.46 -7.22 14.22
C PHE A 164 2.39 -8.11 13.58
N PRO A 165 2.08 -9.27 14.15
CA PRO A 165 1.19 -10.27 13.54
C PRO A 165 -0.27 -9.81 13.35
N ARG A 166 -0.62 -8.63 13.88
CA ARG A 166 -1.92 -8.00 13.64
C ARG A 166 -2.01 -7.25 12.31
N HIS A 167 -0.89 -7.05 11.62
CA HIS A 167 -0.86 -6.44 10.29
C HIS A 167 -1.19 -7.49 9.22
N SER A 168 -1.90 -7.07 8.17
CA SER A 168 -2.29 -7.96 7.08
C SER A 168 -1.12 -8.25 6.15
N LEU A 169 -0.46 -9.38 6.33
CA LEU A 169 0.59 -9.83 5.40
C LEU A 169 0.08 -9.88 3.96
N THR A 170 -1.12 -10.44 3.72
CA THR A 170 -1.69 -10.52 2.38
C THR A 170 -2.01 -9.13 1.82
N GLY A 171 -2.35 -8.15 2.67
CA GLY A 171 -2.52 -6.76 2.26
C GLY A 171 -1.21 -6.13 1.77
N HIS A 172 -0.10 -6.34 2.49
CA HIS A 172 1.22 -5.84 2.10
C HIS A 172 1.73 -6.53 0.83
N LEU A 173 1.64 -7.87 0.73
CA LEU A 173 2.02 -8.62 -0.46
C LEU A 173 1.21 -8.20 -1.69
N SER A 174 -0.08 -7.97 -1.53
CA SER A 174 -0.94 -7.46 -2.60
C SER A 174 -0.54 -6.05 -3.04
N GLY A 175 -0.09 -5.22 -2.10
CA GLY A 175 0.49 -3.91 -2.41
C GLY A 175 1.76 -4.05 -3.23
N ILE A 176 2.71 -4.88 -2.81
CA ILE A 176 3.95 -5.14 -3.56
C ILE A 176 3.61 -5.62 -4.98
N LEU A 177 2.70 -6.58 -5.10
CA LEU A 177 2.28 -7.11 -6.40
C LEU A 177 1.63 -6.02 -7.27
N ALA A 178 0.78 -5.16 -6.68
CA ALA A 178 0.18 -4.03 -7.39
C ALA A 178 1.23 -3.07 -7.97
N GLY A 179 2.26 -2.75 -7.19
CA GLY A 179 3.37 -1.92 -7.64
C GLY A 179 4.16 -2.55 -8.79
N LEU A 180 4.44 -3.85 -8.70
CA LEU A 180 5.13 -4.60 -9.76
C LEU A 180 4.30 -4.65 -11.06
N VAL A 181 3.01 -4.96 -10.95
CA VAL A 181 2.08 -4.99 -12.09
C VAL A 181 1.98 -3.60 -12.72
N PHE A 182 1.80 -2.57 -11.91
CA PHE A 182 1.71 -1.19 -12.39
C PHE A 182 2.97 -0.75 -13.13
N SER A 183 4.16 -1.13 -12.62
CA SER A 183 5.44 -0.80 -13.26
C SER A 183 5.71 -1.58 -14.55
N ALA A 184 5.08 -2.74 -14.73
CA ALA A 184 5.21 -3.56 -15.94
C ALA A 184 4.35 -3.05 -17.10
N VAL A 185 3.28 -2.31 -16.80
CA VAL A 185 2.45 -1.66 -17.83
C VAL A 185 3.24 -0.46 -18.38
N PRO A 186 3.45 -0.35 -19.71
CA PRO A 186 4.16 0.77 -20.32
C PRO A 186 3.29 2.04 -20.28
N PHE A 187 2.94 2.46 -19.09
CA PHE A 187 2.25 3.72 -18.85
C PHE A 187 3.34 4.81 -18.95
N ARG A 188 3.42 5.47 -20.11
CA ARG A 188 4.28 6.64 -20.27
C ARG A 188 3.69 7.77 -19.42
N LEU A 189 4.15 7.87 -18.17
CA LEU A 189 3.84 9.00 -17.30
C LEU A 189 4.36 10.34 -17.86
N GLY A 190 4.91 10.33 -19.11
CA GLY A 190 5.45 11.54 -19.74
C GLY A 190 6.64 12.09 -18.97
N ILE A 191 7.48 11.22 -18.44
CA ILE A 191 8.79 11.56 -17.92
C ILE A 191 9.70 11.59 -19.15
N ALA A 192 9.90 12.76 -19.71
CA ALA A 192 10.92 13.05 -20.71
C ALA A 192 12.20 13.44 -19.97
#